data_eb45edcfeedd09a7805449e408775ea8
#
_entry.id   eb45edcfeedd09a7805449e408775ea8
#
_cell.length_a   1.000
_cell.length_b   1.000
_cell.length_c   1.000
_cell.angle_alpha   90.00
_cell.angle_beta   90.00
_cell.angle_gamma   90.00
#
_symmetry.space_group_name_H-M   'P 1'
#
loop_
_entity.id
_entity.type
_entity.pdbx_description
1 polymer ?
#
loop_
_entity_poly.entity_id
_entity_poly.type
_entity_poly.pdbx_seq_one_letter_code
_entity_poly.pdbx_strand_id
1 'polypeptide(L)'
;MSEANTPDAAALRKRLYWHSRRGMWELDLLLIPFLEHCYDGLGAGDQAAYRALIEGEDQDLFAWLMQREEPDPQFRRIVTLIQQHAENADNDPHRPV
;
A
#
# COMPACT_ATOMS: atom_id res chain seq x y z
N MET A 1 22.15 19.79 -1.45
CA MET A 1 21.69 19.52 -1.29
C MET A 1 21.36 18.78 -1.17
N SER A 2 21.52 18.64 -1.08
CA SER A 2 21.08 18.02 -1.08
C SER A 2 20.73 17.44 -0.60
N GLU A 3 20.79 17.35 -0.39
CA GLU A 3 20.33 16.89 -0.08
C GLU A 3 19.61 16.48 -0.11
N ALA A 4 19.78 16.78 -0.22
CA ALA A 4 18.69 16.54 -0.55
C ALA A 4 18.18 15.38 -0.42
N ASN A 5 18.27 14.96 -0.49
CA ASN A 5 17.91 13.81 -0.53
C ASN A 5 17.60 13.16 0.64
N THR A 6 18.20 13.24 1.48
CA THR A 6 18.04 12.46 2.53
C THR A 6 16.90 12.70 3.36
N PRO A 7 16.55 13.89 3.62
CA PRO A 7 15.33 14.14 4.29
C PRO A 7 14.22 13.64 3.52
N ASP A 8 14.54 13.38 2.34
CA ASP A 8 13.54 13.00 1.44
C ASP A 8 12.98 11.66 1.73
N ALA A 9 13.69 10.76 2.42
CA ALA A 9 13.12 9.48 2.77
C ALA A 9 11.96 9.64 3.76
N ALA A 10 12.16 10.47 4.78
CA ALA A 10 11.09 10.70 5.76
C ALA A 10 9.94 11.49 5.14
N ALA A 11 10.27 12.48 4.32
CA ALA A 11 9.24 13.28 3.66
C ALA A 11 8.43 12.42 2.70
N LEU A 12 9.09 11.55 1.96
CA LEU A 12 8.40 10.66 1.05
C LEU A 12 7.48 9.73 1.81
N ARG A 13 7.96 9.18 2.93
CA ARG A 13 7.18 8.27 3.75
C ARG A 13 5.92 8.95 4.27
N LYS A 14 6.06 10.17 4.72
CA LYS A 14 4.95 10.94 5.22
C LYS A 14 3.94 11.23 4.12
N ARG A 15 4.43 11.58 2.94
CA ARG A 15 3.57 11.84 1.80
C ARG A 15 2.82 10.58 1.38
N LEU A 16 3.53 9.44 1.39
CA LEU A 16 2.88 8.18 1.06
C LEU A 16 1.81 7.81 2.06
N TYR A 17 2.07 8.07 3.34
CA TYR A 17 1.09 7.80 4.37
C TYR A 17 -0.20 8.58 4.11
N TRP A 18 -0.08 9.89 3.89
CA TRP A 18 -1.25 10.72 3.65
C TRP A 18 -1.93 10.34 2.34
N HIS A 19 -1.14 9.99 1.33
CA HIS A 19 -1.69 9.59 0.05
C HIS A 19 -2.38 8.23 0.14
N SER A 20 -1.93 7.37 1.04
CA SER A 20 -2.55 6.07 1.25
C SER A 20 -3.83 6.15 2.06
N ARG A 21 -4.00 7.20 2.84
CA ARG A 21 -5.23 7.41 3.58
C ARG A 21 -6.29 7.95 2.64
N ARG A 22 -7.24 7.11 2.34
CA ARG A 22 -8.24 7.46 1.33
C ARG A 22 -9.53 8.01 1.94
N GLY A 23 -9.67 7.90 3.25
CA GLY A 23 -10.94 8.26 3.87
C GLY A 23 -11.98 7.16 3.73
N MET A 24 -11.66 6.12 3.03
CA MET A 24 -12.52 4.94 2.94
C MET A 24 -11.93 3.91 3.89
N TRP A 25 -12.67 3.60 4.92
CA TRP A 25 -12.20 2.77 6.02
C TRP A 25 -11.60 1.44 5.56
N GLU A 26 -12.27 0.77 4.65
CA GLU A 26 -11.81 -0.53 4.17
C GLU A 26 -10.45 -0.44 3.49
N LEU A 27 -10.25 0.61 2.71
CA LEU A 27 -8.97 0.79 2.03
C LEU A 27 -7.88 1.16 3.00
N ASP A 28 -8.19 2.01 3.97
CA ASP A 28 -7.20 2.44 4.96
C ASP A 28 -6.71 1.24 5.77
N LEU A 29 -7.60 0.29 6.10
CA LEU A 29 -7.21 -0.90 6.84
C LEU A 29 -6.22 -1.79 6.08
N LEU A 30 -6.24 -1.72 4.76
CA LEU A 30 -5.33 -2.52 3.94
C LEU A 30 -4.05 -1.78 3.60
N LEU A 31 -4.19 -0.50 3.25
CA LEU A 31 -3.05 0.26 2.71
C LEU A 31 -2.12 0.76 3.79
N ILE A 32 -2.66 1.28 4.90
CA ILE A 32 -1.81 1.87 5.92
C ILE A 32 -0.90 0.84 6.58
N PRO A 33 -1.42 -0.32 7.03
CA PRO A 33 -0.52 -1.33 7.60
C PRO A 33 0.50 -1.86 6.59
N PHE A 34 0.09 -2.00 5.33
CA PHE A 34 1.03 -2.45 4.31
C PHE A 34 2.16 -1.45 4.13
N LEU A 35 1.84 -0.17 4.08
CA LEU A 35 2.85 0.87 3.99
C LEU A 35 3.80 0.82 5.18
N GLU A 36 3.25 0.70 6.37
CA GLU A 36 4.05 0.75 7.59
C GLU A 36 4.93 -0.47 7.76
N HIS A 37 4.46 -1.64 7.36
CA HIS A 37 5.17 -2.89 7.65
C HIS A 37 5.93 -3.46 6.47
N CYS A 38 5.54 -3.13 5.25
CA CYS A 38 6.08 -3.80 4.08
C CYS A 38 6.79 -2.92 3.08
N TYR A 39 6.39 -1.66 2.98
CA TYR A 39 6.87 -0.81 1.90
C TYR A 39 8.40 -0.74 1.83
N ASP A 40 9.04 -0.54 2.97
CA ASP A 40 10.50 -0.37 3.00
C ASP A 40 11.23 -1.62 2.56
N GLY A 41 10.61 -2.78 2.75
CA GLY A 41 11.23 -4.04 2.35
C GLY A 41 10.98 -4.44 0.91
N LEU A 42 10.17 -3.67 0.20
CA LEU A 42 9.87 -3.99 -1.20
C LEU A 42 11.04 -3.62 -2.08
N GLY A 43 11.18 -4.35 -3.19
CA GLY A 43 12.12 -3.93 -4.22
C GLY A 43 11.64 -2.66 -4.89
N ALA A 44 12.57 -2.02 -5.62
CA ALA A 44 12.29 -0.72 -6.24
C ALA A 44 11.08 -0.77 -7.18
N GLY A 45 10.94 -1.87 -7.91
CA GLY A 45 9.82 -2.01 -8.83
C GLY A 45 8.48 -2.09 -8.12
N ASP A 46 8.43 -2.81 -7.01
CA ASP A 46 7.20 -2.93 -6.23
C ASP A 46 6.88 -1.63 -5.50
N GLN A 47 7.89 -0.93 -5.03
CA GLN A 47 7.67 0.39 -4.43
C GLN A 47 7.10 1.36 -5.44
N ALA A 48 7.63 1.34 -6.67
CA ALA A 48 7.11 2.19 -7.72
C ALA A 48 5.67 1.82 -8.07
N ALA A 49 5.37 0.53 -8.08
CA ALA A 49 4.00 0.08 -8.35
C ALA A 49 3.04 0.54 -7.27
N TYR A 50 3.48 0.50 -6.01
CA TYR A 50 2.65 0.97 -4.91
C TYR A 50 2.35 2.47 -5.07
N ARG A 51 3.39 3.25 -5.36
CA ARG A 51 3.20 4.70 -5.53
C ARG A 51 2.24 5.00 -6.69
N ALA A 52 2.34 4.23 -7.76
CA ALA A 52 1.43 4.41 -8.89
C ALA A 52 0.00 3.99 -8.54
N LEU A 53 -0.12 2.91 -7.76
CA LEU A 53 -1.43 2.41 -7.37
C LEU A 53 -2.21 3.44 -6.58
N ILE A 54 -1.58 4.08 -5.60
CA ILE A 54 -2.29 5.01 -4.75
C ILE A 54 -2.60 6.33 -5.43
N GLU A 55 -2.15 6.51 -6.67
CA GLU A 55 -2.60 7.63 -7.49
C GLU A 55 -3.99 7.40 -8.07
N GLY A 56 -4.48 6.16 -8.02
CA GLY A 56 -5.76 5.82 -8.61
C GLY A 56 -6.93 6.23 -7.74
N GLU A 57 -8.12 5.96 -8.24
CA GLU A 57 -9.35 6.36 -7.55
C GLU A 57 -9.78 5.29 -6.56
N ASP A 58 -10.46 5.73 -5.51
CA ASP A 58 -10.89 4.84 -4.44
C ASP A 58 -11.72 3.68 -4.94
N GLN A 59 -12.62 3.93 -5.87
CA GLN A 59 -13.49 2.86 -6.34
C GLN A 59 -12.73 1.79 -7.11
N ASP A 60 -11.68 2.18 -7.85
CA ASP A 60 -10.84 1.20 -8.53
C ASP A 60 -10.04 0.39 -7.52
N LEU A 61 -9.44 1.06 -6.56
CA LEU A 61 -8.69 0.37 -5.52
C LEU A 61 -9.58 -0.57 -4.73
N PHE A 62 -10.77 -0.12 -4.40
CA PHE A 62 -11.71 -0.93 -3.67
C PHE A 62 -12.09 -2.19 -4.47
N ALA A 63 -12.42 -2.02 -5.74
CA ALA A 63 -12.80 -3.15 -6.57
C ALA A 63 -11.68 -4.18 -6.68
N TRP A 64 -10.45 -3.71 -6.83
CA TRP A 64 -9.30 -4.60 -6.98
C TRP A 64 -8.93 -5.27 -5.67
N LEU A 65 -8.85 -4.50 -4.59
CA LEU A 65 -8.41 -5.04 -3.31
C LEU A 65 -9.45 -5.93 -2.67
N MET A 66 -10.72 -5.67 -2.93
CA MET A 66 -11.80 -6.52 -2.43
C MET A 66 -12.15 -7.65 -3.40
N GLN A 67 -11.34 -7.82 -4.43
CA GLN A 67 -11.47 -8.93 -5.39
C GLN A 67 -12.79 -8.92 -6.14
N ARG A 68 -13.33 -7.73 -6.40
CA ARG A 68 -14.54 -7.60 -7.18
C ARG A 68 -14.27 -7.49 -8.67
N GLU A 69 -13.08 -7.01 -9.02
CA GLU A 69 -12.62 -6.90 -10.40
C GLU A 69 -11.16 -7.24 -10.47
N GLU A 70 -10.72 -7.67 -11.64
CA GLU A 70 -9.31 -7.91 -11.91
C GLU A 70 -8.58 -6.59 -11.97
N PRO A 71 -7.46 -6.45 -11.26
CA PRO A 71 -6.67 -5.22 -11.37
C PRO A 71 -6.05 -5.10 -12.76
N ASP A 72 -5.71 -3.88 -13.11
CA ASP A 72 -4.92 -3.67 -14.33
C ASP A 72 -3.64 -4.50 -14.22
N PRO A 73 -3.15 -5.03 -15.35
CA PRO A 73 -1.98 -5.92 -15.30
C PRO A 73 -0.79 -5.33 -14.57
N GLN A 74 -0.57 -4.04 -14.71
CA GLN A 74 0.57 -3.38 -14.07
C GLN A 74 0.46 -3.38 -12.55
N PHE A 75 -0.74 -3.51 -12.01
CA PHE A 75 -0.98 -3.48 -10.57
C PHE A 75 -1.26 -4.86 -9.98
N ARG A 76 -1.32 -5.89 -10.81
CA ARG A 76 -1.72 -7.21 -10.32
C ARG A 76 -0.83 -7.71 -9.20
N ARG A 77 0.48 -7.56 -9.36
CA ARG A 77 1.42 -8.03 -8.35
C ARG A 77 1.30 -7.25 -7.05
N ILE A 78 1.25 -5.91 -7.14
CA ILE A 78 1.22 -5.12 -5.91
C ILE A 78 -0.12 -5.31 -5.17
N VAL A 79 -1.21 -5.45 -5.90
CA VAL A 79 -2.51 -5.74 -5.29
C VAL A 79 -2.45 -7.08 -4.55
N THR A 80 -1.84 -8.08 -5.18
CA THR A 80 -1.71 -9.39 -4.54
C THR A 80 -0.87 -9.31 -3.27
N LEU A 81 0.22 -8.54 -3.30
CA LEU A 81 1.06 -8.39 -2.12
C LEU A 81 0.30 -7.74 -0.96
N ILE A 82 -0.51 -6.74 -1.27
CA ILE A 82 -1.31 -6.08 -0.24
C ILE A 82 -2.32 -7.06 0.35
N GLN A 83 -2.97 -7.83 -0.50
CA GLN A 83 -3.95 -8.82 -0.05
C GLN A 83 -3.30 -9.89 0.82
N GLN A 84 -2.12 -10.35 0.43
CA GLN A 84 -1.40 -11.35 1.21
C GLN A 84 -1.00 -10.82 2.57
N HIS A 85 -0.60 -9.57 2.64
CA HIS A 85 -0.26 -8.97 3.92
C HIS A 85 -1.47 -8.94 4.85
N ALA A 86 -2.62 -8.59 4.32
CA ALA A 86 -3.84 -8.54 5.10
C ALA A 86 -4.22 -9.92 5.62
N GLU A 87 -4.09 -10.94 4.78
CA GLU A 87 -4.40 -12.31 5.19
C GLU A 87 -3.47 -12.78 6.29
N ASN A 88 -2.18 -12.47 6.16
CA ASN A 88 -1.20 -12.89 7.15
C ASN A 88 -1.43 -12.19 8.48
N ALA A 89 -1.84 -10.94 8.44
CA ALA A 89 -2.14 -10.20 9.65
C ALA A 89 -3.34 -10.81 10.36
N ASP A 90 -4.35 -11.22 9.61
CA ASP A 90 -5.54 -11.83 10.20
C ASP A 90 -5.24 -13.18 10.84
N ASN A 91 -4.21 -13.85 10.35
CA ASN A 91 -3.83 -15.16 10.84
C ASN A 91 -2.77 -15.13 11.92
N ASP A 92 -2.35 -13.95 12.35
CA ASP A 92 -1.33 -13.79 13.35
C ASP A 92 -1.87 -14.25 14.72
N PRO A 93 -1.29 -15.29 15.31
CA PRO A 93 -1.82 -15.80 16.59
C PRO A 93 -1.62 -14.84 17.76
N HIS A 94 -0.74 -13.87 17.61
CA HIS A 94 -0.50 -12.90 18.66
C HIS A 94 -1.35 -11.66 18.54
N ARG A 95 -2.14 -11.61 17.50
CA ARG A 95 -2.97 -10.44 17.26
C ARG A 95 -4.16 -10.45 18.19
N PRO A 96 -4.44 -9.35 18.89
CA PRO A 96 -5.63 -9.30 19.75
C PRO A 96 -6.89 -9.37 18.90
N VAL A 97 -7.88 -10.01 19.42
CA VAL A 97 -9.11 -10.20 18.66
C VAL A 97 -10.15 -9.19 19.03
#